data_29250845c127757ffb046f832686c298
#
_entry.id   29250845c127757ffb046f832686c298
#
_cell.length_a   1.000
_cell.length_b   1.000
_cell.length_c   1.000
_cell.angle_alpha   90.00
_cell.angle_beta   90.00
_cell.angle_gamma   90.00
#
_symmetry.space_group_name_H-M   'P 1'
#
loop_
_entity.id
_entity.type
_entity.pdbx_description
1 polymer ?
#
loop_
_entity_poly.entity_id
_entity_poly.type
_entity_poly.pdbx_seq_one_letter_code
_entity_poly.pdbx_strand_id
1 'polypeptide(L)'
;MIISKFGPRAAALAILISGALASHAMALEPGDAAAGAKVFKKCQACHSIVAADGNKIGPNLHGVIGRTSGTQEGFNYSDAMKSAAIVWDEATIEKYLRDPKGFVPKNKMAFAGLKKDSDLANVLAFLKEESSK
;
A
#
# COMPACT_ATOMS: atom_id res chain seq x y z
N MET A 1 62.83 -50.18 -20.77
CA MET A 1 62.29 -49.04 -21.54
C MET A 1 60.82 -49.12 -21.44
N ILE A 2 60.22 -48.38 -20.46
CA ILE A 2 58.80 -48.47 -20.14
C ILE A 2 58.24 -47.03 -20.23
N ILE A 3 57.44 -46.81 -21.23
CA ILE A 3 56.79 -45.52 -21.46
C ILE A 3 55.43 -45.57 -20.78
N SER A 4 55.27 -44.84 -19.68
CA SER A 4 53.98 -44.66 -18.99
C SER A 4 53.21 -43.53 -19.63
N LYS A 5 52.00 -43.85 -20.19
CA LYS A 5 51.11 -42.89 -20.73
C LYS A 5 50.13 -42.39 -19.62
N PHE A 6 50.29 -41.16 -19.20
CA PHE A 6 49.31 -40.48 -18.36
C PHE A 6 48.21 -39.88 -19.26
N GLY A 7 47.00 -40.34 -19.12
CA GLY A 7 45.84 -39.75 -19.74
C GLY A 7 45.29 -38.57 -18.91
N PRO A 8 44.76 -37.53 -19.53
CA PRO A 8 44.19 -36.39 -18.82
C PRO A 8 42.82 -36.74 -18.23
N ARG A 9 42.69 -36.56 -16.92
CA ARG A 9 41.41 -36.60 -16.21
C ARG A 9 40.66 -35.32 -16.52
N ALA A 10 39.57 -35.39 -17.29
CA ALA A 10 38.61 -34.31 -17.47
C ALA A 10 37.80 -34.16 -16.17
N ALA A 11 38.02 -33.08 -15.46
CA ALA A 11 37.16 -32.67 -14.33
C ALA A 11 35.92 -31.96 -14.89
N ALA A 12 34.78 -32.62 -14.80
CA ALA A 12 33.50 -32.03 -15.12
C ALA A 12 33.09 -31.05 -14.01
N LEU A 13 33.15 -29.76 -14.31
CA LEU A 13 32.67 -28.69 -13.42
C LEU A 13 31.12 -28.60 -13.54
N ALA A 14 30.42 -29.14 -12.55
CA ALA A 14 28.97 -28.99 -12.46
C ALA A 14 28.64 -27.59 -11.97
N ILE A 15 28.16 -26.75 -12.88
CA ILE A 15 27.62 -25.39 -12.54
C ILE A 15 26.21 -25.59 -12.02
N LEU A 16 26.05 -25.47 -10.70
CA LEU A 16 24.73 -25.38 -10.05
C LEU A 16 24.17 -23.96 -10.29
N ILE A 17 23.28 -23.84 -11.26
CA ILE A 17 22.50 -22.61 -11.46
C ILE A 17 21.41 -22.60 -10.39
N SER A 18 21.67 -21.94 -9.27
CA SER A 18 20.63 -21.60 -8.28
C SER A 18 19.72 -20.52 -8.86
N GLY A 19 18.61 -20.95 -9.44
CA GLY A 19 17.54 -20.04 -9.84
C GLY A 19 16.89 -19.42 -8.62
N ALA A 20 17.26 -18.18 -8.30
CA ALA A 20 16.53 -17.36 -7.33
C ALA A 20 15.17 -17.01 -7.94
N LEU A 21 14.11 -17.65 -7.47
CA LEU A 21 12.73 -17.24 -7.75
C LEU A 21 12.51 -15.91 -7.03
N ALA A 22 12.73 -14.80 -7.72
CA ALA A 22 12.36 -13.49 -7.24
C ALA A 22 10.83 -13.44 -7.24
N SER A 23 10.23 -13.51 -6.05
CA SER A 23 8.80 -13.22 -5.86
C SER A 23 8.59 -11.74 -6.17
N HIS A 24 8.14 -11.44 -7.38
CA HIS A 24 7.72 -10.10 -7.73
C HIS A 24 6.40 -9.82 -7.00
N ALA A 25 6.47 -9.05 -5.93
CA ALA A 25 5.27 -8.40 -5.42
C ALA A 25 4.75 -7.51 -6.55
N MET A 26 3.57 -7.83 -7.09
CA MET A 26 2.95 -7.02 -8.13
C MET A 26 2.51 -5.70 -7.48
N ALA A 27 3.29 -4.65 -7.70
CA ALA A 27 2.89 -3.30 -7.38
C ALA A 27 1.74 -2.88 -8.33
N LEU A 28 0.86 -2.01 -7.83
CA LEU A 28 -0.15 -1.41 -8.71
C LEU A 28 0.53 -0.62 -9.83
N GLU A 29 -0.08 -0.61 -11.00
CA GLU A 29 0.31 0.30 -12.07
C GLU A 29 0.18 1.76 -11.59
N PRO A 30 1.03 2.68 -12.07
CA PRO A 30 0.95 4.09 -11.69
C PRO A 30 -0.46 4.64 -11.93
N GLY A 31 -1.03 5.29 -10.91
CA GLY A 31 -2.37 5.86 -10.98
C GLY A 31 -2.39 7.26 -11.57
N ASP A 32 -3.57 7.69 -12.00
CA ASP A 32 -3.89 9.04 -12.47
C ASP A 32 -4.65 9.81 -11.39
N ALA A 33 -4.11 10.96 -10.95
CA ALA A 33 -4.71 11.74 -9.86
C ALA A 33 -6.05 12.37 -10.27
N ALA A 34 -6.25 12.75 -11.53
CA ALA A 34 -7.51 13.32 -12.01
C ALA A 34 -8.61 12.24 -12.04
N ALA A 35 -8.27 11.00 -12.43
CA ALA A 35 -9.17 9.86 -12.28
C ALA A 35 -9.40 9.52 -10.81
N GLY A 36 -8.38 9.65 -9.97
CA GLY A 36 -8.45 9.47 -8.52
C GLY A 36 -9.40 10.42 -7.83
N ALA A 37 -9.47 11.67 -8.28
CA ALA A 37 -10.47 12.64 -7.81
C ALA A 37 -11.91 12.14 -7.99
N LYS A 38 -12.19 11.42 -9.08
CA LYS A 38 -13.51 10.81 -9.33
C LYS A 38 -13.78 9.67 -8.35
N VAL A 39 -12.76 8.83 -8.09
CA VAL A 39 -12.87 7.75 -7.10
C VAL A 39 -13.07 8.31 -5.69
N PHE A 40 -12.35 9.38 -5.34
CA PHE A 40 -12.41 10.06 -4.04
C PHE A 40 -13.81 10.61 -3.70
N LYS A 41 -14.66 10.84 -4.69
CA LYS A 41 -16.08 11.20 -4.44
C LYS A 41 -16.81 10.21 -3.54
N LYS A 42 -16.41 8.94 -3.56
CA LYS A 42 -16.94 7.91 -2.63
C LYS A 42 -16.54 8.16 -1.17
N CYS A 43 -15.50 8.93 -0.94
CA CYS A 43 -14.93 9.25 0.37
C CYS A 43 -15.43 10.60 0.91
N GLN A 44 -15.80 11.53 0.02
CA GLN A 44 -16.16 12.92 0.35
C GLN A 44 -17.40 13.05 1.22
N ALA A 45 -18.29 12.08 1.23
CA ALA A 45 -19.45 12.06 2.14
C ALA A 45 -19.00 12.05 3.62
N CYS A 46 -17.85 11.43 3.92
CA CYS A 46 -17.36 11.26 5.27
C CYS A 46 -16.03 11.99 5.55
N HIS A 47 -15.23 12.29 4.53
CA HIS A 47 -13.91 12.91 4.68
C HIS A 47 -13.77 14.23 3.91
N SER A 48 -12.98 15.15 4.44
CA SER A 48 -12.36 16.22 3.66
C SER A 48 -10.88 15.95 3.48
N ILE A 49 -10.28 16.54 2.45
CA ILE A 49 -8.83 16.55 2.21
C ILE A 49 -8.25 17.98 2.24
N VAL A 50 -9.13 18.96 2.41
CA VAL A 50 -8.74 20.37 2.50
C VAL A 50 -8.28 20.68 3.93
N ALA A 51 -7.09 21.27 4.07
CA ALA A 51 -6.50 21.55 5.39
C ALA A 51 -7.40 22.43 6.29
N ALA A 52 -8.07 23.41 5.70
CA ALA A 52 -8.94 24.34 6.43
C ALA A 52 -10.27 23.71 6.89
N ASP A 53 -10.65 22.56 6.35
CA ASP A 53 -11.84 21.84 6.76
C ASP A 53 -11.57 21.08 8.05
N GLY A 54 -12.57 20.99 8.92
CA GLY A 54 -12.51 20.14 10.09
C GLY A 54 -12.70 18.66 9.76
N ASN A 55 -12.77 17.85 10.82
CA ASN A 55 -13.24 16.48 10.71
C ASN A 55 -14.75 16.46 10.38
N LYS A 56 -15.16 15.42 9.69
CA LYS A 56 -16.57 15.14 9.36
C LYS A 56 -17.00 13.86 10.08
N ILE A 57 -17.77 13.00 9.42
CA ILE A 57 -18.08 11.65 9.91
C ILE A 57 -16.79 10.83 10.04
N GLY A 58 -15.84 11.04 9.13
CA GLY A 58 -14.48 10.53 9.19
C GLY A 58 -13.45 11.64 9.48
N PRO A 59 -12.21 11.28 9.77
CA PRO A 59 -11.14 12.25 10.00
C PRO A 59 -10.78 13.00 8.72
N ASN A 60 -10.29 14.24 8.86
CA ASN A 60 -9.71 14.97 7.74
C ASN A 60 -8.47 14.23 7.21
N LEU A 61 -8.36 14.10 5.89
CA LEU A 61 -7.29 13.36 5.21
C LEU A 61 -6.12 14.24 4.74
N HIS A 62 -6.17 15.56 4.98
CA HIS A 62 -5.00 16.40 4.74
C HIS A 62 -3.82 15.91 5.59
N GLY A 63 -2.65 15.76 4.98
CA GLY A 63 -1.47 15.22 5.66
C GLY A 63 -1.55 13.73 6.05
N VAL A 64 -2.47 12.96 5.46
CA VAL A 64 -2.63 11.53 5.82
C VAL A 64 -1.40 10.70 5.46
N ILE A 65 -0.70 11.02 4.37
CA ILE A 65 0.52 10.31 4.00
C ILE A 65 1.62 10.57 5.04
N GLY A 66 2.13 9.49 5.64
CA GLY A 66 3.12 9.55 6.70
C GLY A 66 2.53 9.68 8.13
N ARG A 67 1.21 9.87 8.26
CA ARG A 67 0.55 9.98 9.56
C ARG A 67 0.34 8.60 10.19
N THR A 68 0.44 8.52 11.51
CA THR A 68 0.09 7.30 12.24
C THR A 68 -1.42 7.16 12.37
N SER A 69 -1.92 5.93 12.28
CA SER A 69 -3.35 5.63 12.45
C SER A 69 -3.87 6.09 13.80
N GLY A 70 -5.10 6.60 13.81
CA GLY A 70 -5.76 7.02 15.04
C GLY A 70 -5.25 8.33 15.64
N THR A 71 -4.50 9.17 14.91
CA THR A 71 -3.84 10.35 15.46
C THR A 71 -4.34 11.70 14.94
N GLN A 72 -5.32 11.73 14.02
CA GLN A 72 -5.89 13.02 13.59
C GLN A 72 -6.53 13.73 14.78
N GLU A 73 -6.09 14.95 15.03
CA GLU A 73 -6.56 15.75 16.14
C GLU A 73 -8.09 15.96 16.10
N GLY A 74 -8.72 15.88 17.26
CA GLY A 74 -10.15 16.12 17.43
C GLY A 74 -11.07 15.05 16.85
N PHE A 75 -10.55 13.94 16.30
CA PHE A 75 -11.38 12.85 15.80
C PHE A 75 -11.48 11.69 16.79
N ASN A 76 -12.69 11.18 17.02
CA ASN A 76 -12.94 10.05 17.91
C ASN A 76 -12.83 8.72 17.15
N TYR A 77 -11.62 8.16 17.12
CA TYR A 77 -11.36 6.86 16.49
C TYR A 77 -11.88 5.67 17.30
N SER A 78 -12.04 4.53 16.63
CA SER A 78 -12.16 3.23 17.29
C SER A 78 -10.89 2.88 18.06
N ASP A 79 -11.01 2.08 19.11
CA ASP A 79 -9.83 1.54 19.82
C ASP A 79 -8.95 0.70 18.89
N ALA A 80 -9.58 -0.03 17.95
CA ALA A 80 -8.87 -0.79 16.93
C ALA A 80 -7.96 0.10 16.07
N MET A 81 -8.46 1.26 15.62
CA MET A 81 -7.68 2.18 14.79
C MET A 81 -6.55 2.85 15.59
N LYS A 82 -6.81 3.21 16.85
CA LYS A 82 -5.80 3.78 17.75
C LYS A 82 -4.68 2.77 18.06
N SER A 83 -5.05 1.51 18.27
CA SER A 83 -4.11 0.44 18.64
C SER A 83 -3.35 -0.14 17.46
N ALA A 84 -3.81 0.10 16.22
CA ALA A 84 -3.20 -0.48 15.03
C ALA A 84 -1.77 0.01 14.79
N ALA A 85 -1.43 1.22 15.21
CA ALA A 85 -0.10 1.83 15.10
C ALA A 85 0.47 1.78 13.65
N ILE A 86 -0.41 1.92 12.65
CA ILE A 86 -0.06 1.88 11.23
C ILE A 86 0.46 3.25 10.82
N VAL A 87 1.59 3.32 10.15
CA VAL A 87 1.99 4.52 9.40
C VAL A 87 1.34 4.44 8.03
N TRP A 88 0.56 5.47 7.68
CA TRP A 88 -0.13 5.54 6.39
C TRP A 88 0.84 5.91 5.28
N ASP A 89 1.31 4.94 4.55
CA ASP A 89 1.99 5.07 3.28
C ASP A 89 1.14 4.50 2.13
N GLU A 90 1.64 4.55 0.91
CA GLU A 90 0.89 4.05 -0.25
C GLU A 90 0.50 2.57 -0.08
N ALA A 91 1.41 1.74 0.42
CA ALA A 91 1.18 0.31 0.57
C ALA A 91 0.16 -0.02 1.67
N THR A 92 0.21 0.67 2.80
CA THR A 92 -0.73 0.46 3.91
C THR A 92 -2.10 1.04 3.61
N ILE A 93 -2.17 2.20 2.94
CA ILE A 93 -3.44 2.77 2.46
C ILE A 93 -4.08 1.86 1.41
N GLU A 94 -3.31 1.31 0.46
CA GLU A 94 -3.81 0.35 -0.52
C GLU A 94 -4.49 -0.84 0.16
N LYS A 95 -3.78 -1.49 1.10
CA LYS A 95 -4.31 -2.64 1.83
C LYS A 95 -5.59 -2.28 2.59
N TYR A 96 -5.58 -1.14 3.26
CA TYR A 96 -6.74 -0.67 4.02
C TYR A 96 -7.94 -0.35 3.12
N LEU A 97 -7.74 0.35 2.00
CA LEU A 97 -8.81 0.69 1.08
C LEU A 97 -9.34 -0.53 0.30
N ARG A 98 -8.52 -1.55 0.12
CA ARG A 98 -8.95 -2.81 -0.52
C ARG A 98 -9.90 -3.61 0.36
N ASP A 99 -9.60 -3.69 1.64
CA ASP A 99 -10.40 -4.41 2.64
C ASP A 99 -10.26 -3.76 4.04
N PRO A 100 -11.03 -2.69 4.32
CA PRO A 100 -10.93 -1.97 5.59
C PRO A 100 -11.19 -2.85 6.81
N LYS A 101 -12.16 -3.75 6.74
CA LYS A 101 -12.54 -4.61 7.86
C LYS A 101 -11.56 -5.76 8.08
N GLY A 102 -10.95 -6.28 7.01
CA GLY A 102 -9.92 -7.30 7.10
C GLY A 102 -8.59 -6.72 7.60
N PHE A 103 -8.22 -5.52 7.16
CA PHE A 103 -6.93 -4.91 7.51
C PHE A 103 -6.92 -4.31 8.92
N VAL A 104 -8.00 -3.63 9.34
CA VAL A 104 -8.20 -3.14 10.72
C VAL A 104 -9.57 -3.60 11.22
N PRO A 105 -9.66 -4.81 11.76
CA PRO A 105 -10.92 -5.32 12.32
C PRO A 105 -11.48 -4.39 13.39
N LYS A 106 -12.81 -4.25 13.44
CA LYS A 106 -13.53 -3.35 14.38
C LYS A 106 -13.27 -1.85 14.17
N ASN A 107 -12.70 -1.43 13.03
CA ASN A 107 -12.69 -0.01 12.68
C ASN A 107 -14.13 0.50 12.46
N LYS A 108 -14.33 1.82 12.62
CA LYS A 108 -15.67 2.45 12.50
C LYS A 108 -16.05 2.83 11.07
N MET A 109 -15.14 2.76 10.10
CA MET A 109 -15.40 3.18 8.73
C MET A 109 -16.41 2.26 8.04
N ALA A 110 -17.56 2.81 7.64
CA ALA A 110 -18.62 2.07 6.96
C ALA A 110 -18.36 2.04 5.44
N PHE A 111 -17.30 1.36 5.03
CA PHE A 111 -16.87 1.26 3.63
C PHE A 111 -16.42 -0.17 3.32
N ALA A 112 -16.96 -0.74 2.24
CA ALA A 112 -16.68 -2.14 1.87
C ALA A 112 -15.33 -2.34 1.17
N GLY A 113 -14.68 -1.26 0.76
CA GLY A 113 -13.41 -1.27 0.06
C GLY A 113 -13.52 -1.10 -1.45
N LEU A 114 -12.39 -0.78 -2.07
CA LEU A 114 -12.21 -0.69 -3.52
C LEU A 114 -11.70 -2.03 -4.06
N LYS A 115 -12.39 -2.59 -5.06
CA LYS A 115 -12.06 -3.93 -5.60
C LYS A 115 -11.27 -3.87 -6.90
N LYS A 116 -11.26 -2.71 -7.58
CA LYS A 116 -10.52 -2.51 -8.83
C LYS A 116 -9.14 -1.94 -8.55
N ASP A 117 -8.11 -2.57 -9.09
CA ASP A 117 -6.72 -2.10 -8.95
C ASP A 117 -6.53 -0.70 -9.53
N SER A 118 -7.21 -0.38 -10.64
CA SER A 118 -7.18 0.96 -11.21
C SER A 118 -7.78 2.03 -10.30
N ASP A 119 -8.87 1.73 -9.59
CA ASP A 119 -9.47 2.67 -8.64
C ASP A 119 -8.52 2.91 -7.45
N LEU A 120 -7.86 1.85 -6.96
CA LEU A 120 -6.86 1.95 -5.90
C LEU A 120 -5.65 2.78 -6.33
N ALA A 121 -5.06 2.45 -7.48
CA ALA A 121 -3.92 3.21 -8.01
C ALA A 121 -4.26 4.70 -8.19
N ASN A 122 -5.42 4.99 -8.78
CA ASN A 122 -5.85 6.35 -9.06
C ASN A 122 -6.12 7.15 -7.77
N VAL A 123 -6.82 6.58 -6.79
CA VAL A 123 -7.09 7.29 -5.53
C VAL A 123 -5.83 7.48 -4.70
N LEU A 124 -4.87 6.55 -4.75
CA LEU A 124 -3.56 6.73 -4.10
C LEU A 124 -2.78 7.90 -4.72
N ALA A 125 -2.76 8.00 -6.06
CA ALA A 125 -2.15 9.13 -6.76
C ALA A 125 -2.79 10.47 -6.35
N PHE A 126 -4.12 10.51 -6.28
CA PHE A 126 -4.88 11.68 -5.81
C PHE A 126 -4.55 12.04 -4.36
N LEU A 127 -4.57 11.07 -3.44
CA LEU A 127 -4.25 11.32 -2.04
C LEU A 127 -2.83 11.84 -1.85
N LYS A 128 -1.87 11.28 -2.59
CA LYS A 128 -0.48 11.72 -2.56
C LYS A 128 -0.32 13.17 -3.01
N GLU A 129 -1.04 13.55 -4.05
CA GLU A 129 -0.99 14.93 -4.56
C GLU A 129 -1.72 15.91 -3.64
N GLU A 130 -2.94 15.60 -3.21
CA GLU A 130 -3.82 16.54 -2.53
C GLU A 130 -3.59 16.63 -1.02
N SER A 131 -3.16 15.54 -0.38
CA SER A 131 -2.96 15.54 1.08
C SER A 131 -1.80 16.43 1.55
N SER A 132 -0.96 16.88 0.64
CA SER A 132 0.21 17.71 0.92
C SER A 132 0.06 19.18 0.50
N LYS A 133 -1.09 19.56 -0.07
CA LYS A 133 -1.42 20.95 -0.44
C LYS A 133 -2.03 21.68 0.76
#